data_0264ee7a846320aa3daa54efd1b0880a
#
_entry.id   0264ee7a846320aa3daa54efd1b0880a
#
_cell.length_a   1.000
_cell.length_b   1.000
_cell.length_c   1.000
_cell.angle_alpha   90.00
_cell.angle_beta   90.00
_cell.angle_gamma   90.00
#
_symmetry.space_group_name_H-M   'P 1'
#
loop_
_entity.id
_entity.type
_entity.pdbx_description
1 polymer ?
#
loop_
_entity_poly.entity_id
_entity_poly.type
_entity_poly.pdbx_seq_one_letter_code
_entity_poly.pdbx_strand_id
1 'polypeptide(L)'
;ANNVNDCMLISDIYELQSIQDNRAGRYMLTKDIDGVATKNWNSGAGFKTLFNDSALKFMGVFDGAGYTISDLYINSSTGKYGGLFGVSAGKIANVQLSGIDYNFTGGIEAIGGIVGYNVGSSGGLAGSVRNVQASGKITASNLTAVFAHIGGIVGTNASTVAGASGTPTPTNAMCIIKDAVSKVDITAS
;
A
#
# COMPACT_ATOMS: atom_id res chain seq x y z
N ALA A 1 27.43 0.50 9.90
CA ALA A 1 26.98 -0.64 9.11
C ALA A 1 25.60 -1.04 9.64
N ASN A 2 24.53 -0.73 8.91
CA ASN A 2 23.18 -1.15 9.32
C ASN A 2 23.10 -2.66 9.17
N ASN A 3 22.87 -3.34 10.28
CA ASN A 3 22.65 -4.77 10.29
C ASN A 3 21.35 -5.05 9.56
N VAL A 4 21.37 -5.86 8.51
CA VAL A 4 20.18 -6.23 7.71
C VAL A 4 19.10 -6.97 8.53
N ASN A 5 19.39 -7.28 9.78
CA ASN A 5 18.46 -7.91 10.70
C ASN A 5 17.74 -6.90 11.62
N ASP A 6 18.12 -5.63 11.62
CA ASP A 6 17.51 -4.65 12.49
C ASP A 6 16.10 -4.30 11.99
N CYS A 7 15.10 -4.62 12.80
CA CYS A 7 13.72 -4.26 12.56
C CYS A 7 13.47 -2.86 13.16
N MET A 8 13.01 -1.94 12.34
CA MET A 8 12.60 -0.61 12.77
C MET A 8 11.21 -0.69 13.40
N LEU A 9 11.11 -0.24 14.65
CA LEU A 9 9.86 -0.25 15.40
C LEU A 9 9.04 0.98 15.07
N ILE A 10 7.78 0.78 14.78
CA ILE A 10 6.83 1.84 14.42
C ILE A 10 5.78 1.93 15.52
N SER A 11 5.70 3.08 16.15
CA SER A 11 4.83 3.33 17.30
C SER A 11 3.87 4.51 17.13
N ASP A 12 4.00 5.27 16.05
CA ASP A 12 3.10 6.38 15.76
C ASP A 12 2.93 6.63 14.26
N ILE A 13 2.03 7.54 13.93
CA ILE A 13 1.66 7.85 12.55
C ILE A 13 2.77 8.59 11.77
N TYR A 14 3.67 9.29 12.47
CA TYR A 14 4.80 10.00 11.84
C TYR A 14 5.89 9.01 11.46
N GLU A 15 6.19 8.05 12.34
CA GLU A 15 7.10 6.95 12.05
C GLU A 15 6.56 6.08 10.91
N LEU A 16 5.24 5.85 10.88
CA LEU A 16 4.59 5.15 9.77
C LEU A 16 4.81 5.88 8.44
N GLN A 17 4.65 7.21 8.40
CA GLN A 17 4.89 7.99 7.19
C GLN A 17 6.37 7.97 6.77
N SER A 18 7.31 7.88 7.72
CA SER A 18 8.75 7.87 7.44
C SER A 18 9.25 6.57 6.78
N ILE A 19 8.43 5.52 6.73
CA ILE A 19 8.76 4.27 6.02
C ILE A 19 9.18 4.53 4.56
N GLN A 20 8.61 5.56 3.93
CA GLN A 20 8.93 5.93 2.54
C GLN A 20 10.41 6.27 2.31
N ASP A 21 11.18 6.57 3.35
CA ASP A 21 12.60 6.94 3.24
C ASP A 21 13.52 5.72 3.03
N ASN A 22 13.03 4.51 3.34
CA ASN A 22 13.78 3.28 3.13
C ASN A 22 12.89 2.13 2.63
N ARG A 23 12.80 1.99 1.33
CA ARG A 23 11.96 0.98 0.66
C ARG A 23 12.33 -0.48 0.90
N ALA A 24 13.55 -0.75 1.37
CA ALA A 24 14.06 -2.10 1.63
C ALA A 24 14.11 -2.43 3.13
N GLY A 25 13.62 -1.52 3.98
CA GLY A 25 13.64 -1.67 5.43
C GLY A 25 12.74 -2.80 5.93
N ARG A 26 13.00 -3.21 7.16
CA ARG A 26 12.15 -4.13 7.92
C ARG A 26 11.46 -3.32 9.01
N TYR A 27 10.15 -3.38 9.06
CA TYR A 27 9.32 -2.56 9.95
C TYR A 27 8.34 -3.44 10.72
N MET A 28 8.08 -3.10 11.96
CA MET A 28 7.09 -3.77 12.80
C MET A 28 6.33 -2.76 13.66
N LEU A 29 5.01 -2.86 13.67
CA LEU A 29 4.20 -2.09 14.63
C LEU A 29 4.43 -2.62 16.04
N THR A 30 4.40 -1.70 17.02
CA THR A 30 4.56 -2.03 18.45
C THR A 30 3.32 -1.72 19.28
N LYS A 31 2.35 -1.04 18.69
CA LYS A 31 1.05 -0.71 19.28
C LYS A 31 0.07 -0.27 18.20
N ASP A 32 -1.18 -0.09 18.57
CA ASP A 32 -2.19 0.53 17.71
C ASP A 32 -1.79 1.97 17.37
N ILE A 33 -2.09 2.38 16.13
CA ILE A 33 -1.78 3.72 15.61
C ILE A 33 -3.09 4.41 15.25
N ASP A 34 -3.31 5.59 15.85
CA ASP A 34 -4.41 6.47 15.50
C ASP A 34 -3.98 7.41 14.36
N GLY A 35 -4.67 7.31 13.23
CA GLY A 35 -4.44 8.11 12.03
C GLY A 35 -5.30 9.37 11.92
N VAL A 36 -6.18 9.66 12.90
CA VAL A 36 -7.17 10.77 12.81
C VAL A 36 -6.53 12.11 12.49
N ALA A 37 -5.31 12.36 13.01
CA ALA A 37 -4.55 13.60 12.76
C ALA A 37 -4.21 13.80 11.28
N THR A 38 -4.17 12.73 10.49
CA THR A 38 -3.80 12.80 9.07
C THR A 38 -4.77 13.65 8.24
N LYS A 39 -6.04 13.83 8.67
CA LYS A 39 -7.00 14.70 8.00
C LYS A 39 -6.50 16.14 7.81
N ASN A 40 -5.64 16.59 8.70
CA ASN A 40 -5.10 17.96 8.68
C ASN A 40 -3.70 18.04 8.04
N TRP A 41 -3.15 16.93 7.60
CA TRP A 41 -1.81 16.91 7.01
C TRP A 41 -1.82 17.38 5.57
N ASN A 42 -0.70 17.95 5.14
CA ASN A 42 -0.46 18.33 3.74
C ASN A 42 -1.60 19.20 3.17
N SER A 43 -2.07 20.20 3.96
CA SER A 43 -3.18 21.09 3.57
C SER A 43 -4.47 20.33 3.20
N GLY A 44 -4.77 19.24 3.90
CA GLY A 44 -5.96 18.42 3.69
C GLY A 44 -5.78 17.28 2.67
N ALA A 45 -4.57 17.08 2.14
CA ALA A 45 -4.28 15.91 1.30
C ALA A 45 -4.09 14.62 2.12
N GLY A 46 -3.88 14.75 3.41
CA GLY A 46 -3.81 13.60 4.31
C GLY A 46 -2.45 12.92 4.35
N PHE A 47 -2.48 11.66 4.74
CA PHE A 47 -1.33 10.77 4.69
C PHE A 47 -0.90 10.56 3.23
N LYS A 48 0.39 10.57 2.98
CA LYS A 48 0.91 10.27 1.64
C LYS A 48 1.03 8.77 1.46
N THR A 49 0.34 8.22 0.47
CA THR A 49 0.54 6.82 0.06
C THR A 49 2.02 6.48 -0.03
N LEU A 50 2.45 5.46 0.70
CA LEU A 50 3.84 5.02 0.71
C LEU A 50 4.18 4.39 -0.64
N PHE A 51 5.30 4.80 -1.26
CA PHE A 51 5.81 4.21 -2.51
C PHE A 51 4.76 4.19 -3.63
N ASN A 52 4.21 5.36 -3.97
CA ASN A 52 3.17 5.50 -5.00
C ASN A 52 3.70 5.49 -6.46
N ASP A 53 4.96 5.12 -6.65
CA ASP A 53 5.64 5.00 -7.94
C ASP A 53 6.21 3.59 -8.11
N SER A 54 6.05 2.99 -9.28
CA SER A 54 6.55 1.65 -9.59
C SER A 54 8.07 1.55 -9.59
N ALA A 55 8.78 2.65 -9.85
CA ALA A 55 10.25 2.71 -9.78
C ALA A 55 10.76 2.68 -8.33
N LEU A 56 9.98 3.20 -7.40
CA LEU A 56 10.33 3.31 -5.98
C LEU A 56 9.54 2.35 -5.08
N LYS A 57 9.02 1.27 -5.63
CA LYS A 57 8.20 0.27 -4.91
C LYS A 57 8.82 -0.20 -3.59
N PHE A 58 7.96 -0.54 -2.64
CA PHE A 58 8.37 -1.20 -1.40
C PHE A 58 8.94 -2.59 -1.69
N MET A 59 10.08 -2.93 -1.13
CA MET A 59 10.77 -4.21 -1.30
C MET A 59 11.17 -4.85 0.03
N GLY A 60 10.77 -4.24 1.13
CA GLY A 60 11.11 -4.63 2.48
C GLY A 60 10.12 -5.61 3.11
N VAL A 61 10.06 -5.56 4.43
CA VAL A 61 9.10 -6.31 5.24
C VAL A 61 8.35 -5.33 6.14
N PHE A 62 7.02 -5.39 6.11
CA PHE A 62 6.16 -4.65 7.04
C PHE A 62 5.28 -5.66 7.79
N ASP A 63 5.45 -5.73 9.08
CA ASP A 63 4.67 -6.57 9.98
C ASP A 63 3.81 -5.71 10.90
N GLY A 64 2.50 -5.78 10.73
CA GLY A 64 1.55 -5.11 11.62
C GLY A 64 1.47 -5.72 13.01
N ALA A 65 2.08 -6.89 13.23
CA ALA A 65 2.11 -7.61 14.51
C ALA A 65 0.72 -7.80 15.16
N GLY A 66 -0.35 -7.71 14.36
CA GLY A 66 -1.74 -7.79 14.82
C GLY A 66 -2.31 -6.48 15.38
N TYR A 67 -1.53 -5.41 15.38
CA TYR A 67 -2.01 -4.08 15.76
C TYR A 67 -2.83 -3.42 14.63
N THR A 68 -3.64 -2.45 15.04
CA THR A 68 -4.55 -1.72 14.16
C THR A 68 -4.02 -0.33 13.85
N ILE A 69 -4.10 0.06 12.58
CA ILE A 69 -3.98 1.46 12.15
C ILE A 69 -5.41 1.94 11.89
N SER A 70 -5.90 2.91 12.69
CA SER A 70 -7.26 3.42 12.57
C SER A 70 -7.31 4.80 11.93
N ASP A 71 -8.47 5.11 11.34
CA ASP A 71 -8.86 6.43 10.87
C ASP A 71 -7.86 7.13 9.94
N LEU A 72 -7.14 6.34 9.15
CA LEU A 72 -6.18 6.85 8.18
C LEU A 72 -6.90 7.57 7.05
N TYR A 73 -6.55 8.82 6.82
CA TYR A 73 -7.13 9.66 5.78
C TYR A 73 -6.14 9.91 4.64
N ILE A 74 -6.58 9.69 3.40
CA ILE A 74 -5.85 10.02 2.18
C ILE A 74 -6.78 10.77 1.24
N ASN A 75 -6.33 11.90 0.68
CA ASN A 75 -7.03 12.64 -0.35
C ASN A 75 -6.02 13.06 -1.43
N SER A 76 -5.98 12.31 -2.53
CA SER A 76 -4.94 12.48 -3.54
C SER A 76 -5.52 12.57 -4.96
N SER A 77 -5.05 13.56 -5.69
CA SER A 77 -5.27 13.72 -7.14
C SER A 77 -4.01 13.43 -7.97
N THR A 78 -2.94 13.01 -7.33
CA THR A 78 -1.62 12.79 -7.95
C THR A 78 -1.09 11.39 -7.64
N GLY A 79 -0.21 10.91 -8.51
CA GLY A 79 0.33 9.56 -8.44
C GLY A 79 -0.49 8.57 -9.25
N LYS A 80 -0.01 7.34 -9.34
CA LYS A 80 -0.64 6.27 -10.12
C LYS A 80 -1.28 5.20 -9.25
N TYR A 81 -0.85 5.08 -8.00
CA TYR A 81 -1.22 3.99 -7.11
C TYR A 81 -1.63 4.52 -5.75
N GLY A 82 -2.74 4.04 -5.21
CA GLY A 82 -3.33 4.48 -3.94
C GLY A 82 -3.47 3.35 -2.93
N GLY A 83 -3.40 3.71 -1.64
CA GLY A 83 -3.51 2.79 -0.50
C GLY A 83 -2.56 3.15 0.62
N LEU A 84 -2.44 2.32 1.64
CA LEU A 84 -1.35 2.46 2.62
C LEU A 84 0.01 2.38 1.89
N PHE A 85 0.18 1.35 1.04
CA PHE A 85 1.28 1.23 0.09
C PHE A 85 0.73 1.39 -1.34
N GLY A 86 1.37 2.23 -2.15
CA GLY A 86 1.03 2.36 -3.56
C GLY A 86 1.49 1.15 -4.35
N VAL A 87 2.79 0.85 -4.32
CA VAL A 87 3.38 -0.31 -5.01
C VAL A 87 4.22 -1.13 -4.04
N SER A 88 4.01 -2.45 -4.02
CA SER A 88 4.78 -3.36 -3.20
C SER A 88 5.25 -4.59 -3.96
N ALA A 89 6.54 -4.89 -3.88
CA ALA A 89 7.16 -6.18 -4.19
C ALA A 89 7.73 -6.84 -2.90
N GLY A 90 7.44 -6.26 -1.75
CA GLY A 90 7.86 -6.70 -0.43
C GLY A 90 6.86 -7.64 0.24
N LYS A 91 7.09 -7.88 1.52
CA LYS A 91 6.21 -8.68 2.36
C LYS A 91 5.43 -7.76 3.31
N ILE A 92 4.11 -7.84 3.28
CA ILE A 92 3.21 -7.11 4.16
C ILE A 92 2.35 -8.15 4.87
N ALA A 93 2.37 -8.16 6.20
CA ALA A 93 1.65 -9.17 6.97
C ALA A 93 1.07 -8.61 8.27
N ASN A 94 0.02 -9.29 8.78
CA ASN A 94 -0.57 -9.06 10.10
C ASN A 94 -1.06 -7.61 10.30
N VAL A 95 -1.57 -6.97 9.24
CA VAL A 95 -2.00 -5.56 9.24
C VAL A 95 -3.51 -5.49 9.35
N GLN A 96 -3.98 -4.67 10.29
CA GLN A 96 -5.39 -4.30 10.41
C GLN A 96 -5.56 -2.81 10.14
N LEU A 97 -6.38 -2.46 9.14
CA LEU A 97 -6.83 -1.09 8.89
C LEU A 97 -8.29 -0.97 9.30
N SER A 98 -8.63 0.05 10.08
CA SER A 98 -9.99 0.31 10.53
C SER A 98 -10.38 1.75 10.26
N GLY A 99 -11.59 1.96 9.73
CA GLY A 99 -12.11 3.32 9.53
C GLY A 99 -11.35 4.15 8.50
N ILE A 100 -10.69 3.52 7.50
CA ILE A 100 -10.00 4.29 6.46
C ILE A 100 -10.97 5.18 5.69
N ASP A 101 -10.51 6.37 5.32
CA ASP A 101 -11.23 7.31 4.46
C ASP A 101 -10.31 7.79 3.35
N TYR A 102 -10.34 7.07 2.23
CA TYR A 102 -9.49 7.33 1.07
C TYR A 102 -10.28 7.95 -0.06
N ASN A 103 -9.79 9.06 -0.57
CA ASN A 103 -10.38 9.79 -1.68
C ASN A 103 -9.32 9.96 -2.79
N PHE A 104 -9.59 9.41 -3.96
CA PHE A 104 -8.69 9.45 -5.09
C PHE A 104 -9.37 10.03 -6.33
N THR A 105 -8.65 10.88 -7.08
CA THR A 105 -9.10 11.44 -8.34
C THR A 105 -7.98 11.42 -9.38
N GLY A 106 -8.30 11.62 -10.67
CA GLY A 106 -7.30 11.79 -11.73
C GLY A 106 -6.74 10.50 -12.29
N GLY A 107 -5.44 10.46 -12.57
CA GLY A 107 -4.79 9.38 -13.32
C GLY A 107 -4.41 8.13 -12.51
N ILE A 108 -5.14 7.81 -11.46
CA ILE A 108 -4.88 6.63 -10.61
C ILE A 108 -5.18 5.34 -11.37
N GLU A 109 -4.21 4.44 -11.42
CA GLU A 109 -4.30 3.15 -12.14
C GLU A 109 -4.72 1.99 -11.22
N ALA A 110 -4.32 2.00 -9.94
CA ALA A 110 -4.76 0.99 -8.99
C ALA A 110 -4.87 1.54 -7.56
N ILE A 111 -5.95 1.16 -6.87
CA ILE A 111 -6.26 1.56 -5.50
C ILE A 111 -6.56 0.31 -4.68
N GLY A 112 -5.94 0.19 -3.51
CA GLY A 112 -6.28 -0.83 -2.51
C GLY A 112 -6.30 -0.26 -1.11
N GLY A 113 -6.99 -0.89 -0.17
CA GLY A 113 -6.91 -0.48 1.23
C GLY A 113 -5.49 -0.61 1.77
N ILE A 114 -4.84 -1.75 1.50
CA ILE A 114 -3.46 -2.02 1.92
C ILE A 114 -2.47 -1.69 0.80
N VAL A 115 -2.66 -2.24 -0.41
CA VAL A 115 -1.71 -2.08 -1.52
C VAL A 115 -2.46 -1.74 -2.81
N GLY A 116 -2.07 -0.67 -3.49
CA GLY A 116 -2.58 -0.35 -4.81
C GLY A 116 -2.15 -1.39 -5.84
N TYR A 117 -0.86 -1.65 -5.94
CA TYR A 117 -0.28 -2.57 -6.92
C TYR A 117 0.72 -3.52 -6.26
N ASN A 118 0.31 -4.77 -6.04
CA ASN A 118 1.18 -5.83 -5.55
C ASN A 118 1.87 -6.51 -6.72
N VAL A 119 3.19 -6.49 -6.76
CA VAL A 119 3.97 -6.83 -7.97
C VAL A 119 5.16 -7.72 -7.64
N GLY A 120 5.53 -8.60 -8.58
CA GLY A 120 6.82 -9.29 -8.55
C GLY A 120 7.96 -8.38 -9.02
N SER A 121 9.18 -8.66 -8.61
CA SER A 121 10.37 -7.97 -9.11
C SER A 121 11.26 -8.92 -9.93
N SER A 122 12.07 -8.35 -10.82
CA SER A 122 13.01 -9.08 -11.68
C SER A 122 14.07 -9.89 -10.91
N GLY A 123 14.22 -9.65 -9.61
CA GLY A 123 15.13 -10.39 -8.73
C GLY A 123 14.51 -11.61 -8.04
N GLY A 124 13.33 -12.08 -8.50
CA GLY A 124 12.64 -13.23 -7.89
C GLY A 124 11.88 -12.91 -6.62
N LEU A 125 11.82 -11.64 -6.19
CA LEU A 125 10.98 -11.22 -5.07
C LEU A 125 9.54 -11.16 -5.55
N ALA A 126 8.63 -11.77 -4.80
CA ALA A 126 7.20 -11.72 -5.04
C ALA A 126 6.54 -10.86 -3.97
N GLY A 127 5.74 -9.90 -4.38
CA GLY A 127 4.89 -9.15 -3.46
C GLY A 127 3.98 -10.12 -2.70
N SER A 128 3.94 -10.00 -1.39
CA SER A 128 3.14 -10.87 -0.53
C SER A 128 2.34 -10.06 0.47
N VAL A 129 1.03 -10.24 0.45
CA VAL A 129 0.08 -9.63 1.38
C VAL A 129 -0.66 -10.75 2.11
N ARG A 130 -0.46 -10.88 3.42
CA ARG A 130 -0.97 -12.03 4.20
C ARG A 130 -1.54 -11.60 5.54
N ASN A 131 -2.60 -12.28 5.99
CA ASN A 131 -3.25 -12.05 7.28
C ASN A 131 -3.55 -10.57 7.50
N VAL A 132 -4.36 -9.99 6.62
CA VAL A 132 -4.66 -8.56 6.59
C VAL A 132 -6.16 -8.30 6.60
N GLN A 133 -6.53 -7.20 7.22
CA GLN A 133 -7.92 -6.72 7.23
C GLN A 133 -7.95 -5.25 6.87
N ALA A 134 -9.00 -4.82 6.18
CA ALA A 134 -9.29 -3.42 5.95
C ALA A 134 -10.80 -3.15 6.06
N SER A 135 -11.14 -2.04 6.71
CA SER A 135 -12.51 -1.55 6.80
C SER A 135 -12.56 -0.03 6.70
N GLY A 136 -13.66 0.51 6.22
CA GLY A 136 -13.86 1.94 6.01
C GLY A 136 -14.33 2.25 4.59
N LYS A 137 -13.83 3.32 3.99
CA LYS A 137 -14.33 3.81 2.71
C LYS A 137 -13.19 4.13 1.74
N ILE A 138 -13.38 3.77 0.47
CA ILE A 138 -12.60 4.22 -0.67
C ILE A 138 -13.53 4.89 -1.67
N THR A 139 -13.30 6.16 -1.95
CA THR A 139 -13.99 6.93 -2.99
C THR A 139 -13.01 7.21 -4.12
N ALA A 140 -13.39 6.86 -5.34
CA ALA A 140 -12.59 7.13 -6.53
C ALA A 140 -13.49 7.83 -7.57
N SER A 141 -13.17 9.05 -7.94
CA SER A 141 -13.98 9.84 -8.84
C SER A 141 -13.14 10.57 -9.88
N ASN A 142 -13.77 10.90 -11.03
CA ASN A 142 -13.09 11.60 -12.13
C ASN A 142 -11.77 10.90 -12.55
N LEU A 143 -11.78 9.56 -12.57
CA LEU A 143 -10.60 8.78 -12.96
C LEU A 143 -10.34 8.96 -14.46
N THR A 144 -9.11 9.33 -14.80
CA THR A 144 -8.66 9.56 -16.18
C THR A 144 -7.76 8.45 -16.71
N ALA A 145 -7.41 7.46 -15.88
CA ALA A 145 -6.68 6.29 -16.32
C ALA A 145 -7.55 5.42 -17.24
N VAL A 146 -6.95 4.87 -18.31
CA VAL A 146 -7.64 3.98 -19.25
C VAL A 146 -8.17 2.72 -18.56
N PHE A 147 -7.43 2.26 -17.54
CA PHE A 147 -7.83 1.15 -16.67
C PHE A 147 -7.57 1.54 -15.23
N ALA A 148 -8.59 1.55 -14.40
CA ALA A 148 -8.49 1.76 -12.97
C ALA A 148 -8.98 0.49 -12.24
N HIS A 149 -8.14 -0.06 -11.37
CA HIS A 149 -8.48 -1.23 -10.57
C HIS A 149 -8.64 -0.83 -9.10
N ILE A 150 -9.79 -1.11 -8.52
CA ILE A 150 -10.08 -0.75 -7.13
C ILE A 150 -10.43 -2.01 -6.35
N GLY A 151 -9.73 -2.25 -5.27
CA GLY A 151 -9.97 -3.37 -4.37
C GLY A 151 -9.93 -2.97 -2.90
N GLY A 152 -10.72 -3.61 -2.06
CA GLY A 152 -10.74 -3.30 -0.62
C GLY A 152 -9.44 -3.63 0.11
N ILE A 153 -8.63 -4.56 -0.41
CA ILE A 153 -7.30 -4.91 0.11
C ILE A 153 -6.22 -4.56 -0.90
N VAL A 154 -6.29 -5.12 -2.11
CA VAL A 154 -5.30 -4.92 -3.18
C VAL A 154 -6.03 -4.52 -4.45
N GLY A 155 -5.59 -3.46 -5.12
CA GLY A 155 -6.16 -3.01 -6.37
C GLY A 155 -5.75 -3.93 -7.53
N THR A 156 -4.47 -4.16 -7.70
CA THR A 156 -3.92 -5.06 -8.72
C THR A 156 -2.90 -6.01 -8.11
N ASN A 157 -2.99 -7.30 -8.47
CA ASN A 157 -2.02 -8.32 -8.08
C ASN A 157 -1.41 -8.94 -9.34
N ALA A 158 -0.15 -8.63 -9.63
CA ALA A 158 0.48 -9.05 -10.88
C ALA A 158 1.88 -9.64 -10.67
N SER A 159 2.17 -10.74 -11.34
CA SER A 159 3.46 -11.43 -11.25
C SER A 159 4.57 -10.76 -12.05
N THR A 160 4.25 -9.83 -12.95
CA THR A 160 5.22 -9.12 -13.78
C THR A 160 5.00 -7.62 -13.70
N VAL A 161 6.10 -6.86 -13.66
CA VAL A 161 6.03 -5.41 -13.89
C VAL A 161 5.80 -5.22 -15.39
N ALA A 162 4.71 -4.59 -15.77
CA ALA A 162 4.56 -4.05 -17.11
C ALA A 162 5.61 -2.93 -17.28
N GLY A 163 6.76 -3.25 -17.83
CA GLY A 163 7.86 -2.33 -18.06
C GLY A 163 8.26 -2.37 -19.52
N ALA A 164 8.29 -1.21 -20.13
CA ALA A 164 8.93 -0.85 -21.38
C ALA A 164 9.24 -2.00 -22.36
N SER A 165 8.47 -2.07 -23.45
CA SER A 165 8.84 -2.71 -24.72
C SER A 165 9.81 -3.90 -24.62
N GLY A 166 9.28 -5.06 -24.34
CA GLY A 166 9.97 -6.33 -24.37
C GLY A 166 9.03 -7.44 -23.93
N THR A 167 9.08 -8.58 -24.58
CA THR A 167 8.34 -9.79 -24.21
C THR A 167 8.48 -10.03 -22.70
N PRO A 168 7.37 -10.23 -21.96
CA PRO A 168 7.44 -10.54 -20.54
C PRO A 168 8.25 -11.83 -20.35
N THR A 169 9.43 -11.74 -19.75
CA THR A 169 10.06 -12.96 -19.24
C THR A 169 9.25 -13.41 -18.02
N PRO A 170 8.68 -14.61 -18.05
CA PRO A 170 7.97 -15.13 -16.88
C PRO A 170 8.99 -15.25 -15.74
N THR A 171 8.90 -14.34 -14.78
CA THR A 171 9.56 -14.54 -13.51
C THR A 171 8.71 -15.53 -12.72
N ASN A 172 9.27 -16.59 -12.19
CA ASN A 172 8.57 -17.57 -11.32
C ASN A 172 8.14 -16.96 -9.97
N ALA A 173 8.13 -15.63 -9.84
CA ALA A 173 7.73 -14.93 -8.65
C ALA A 173 6.21 -14.76 -8.63
N MET A 174 5.51 -15.66 -7.94
CA MET A 174 4.06 -15.55 -7.72
C MET A 174 3.76 -14.50 -6.65
N CYS A 175 3.05 -13.43 -7.03
CA CYS A 175 2.48 -12.49 -6.07
C CYS A 175 1.33 -13.15 -5.29
N ILE A 176 1.35 -13.02 -3.97
CA ILE A 176 0.43 -13.74 -3.09
C ILE A 176 -0.42 -12.76 -2.31
N ILE A 177 -1.73 -13.02 -2.31
CA ILE A 177 -2.69 -12.48 -1.34
C ILE A 177 -3.28 -13.68 -0.63
N LYS A 178 -3.18 -13.72 0.71
CA LYS A 178 -3.71 -14.83 1.50
C LYS A 178 -4.24 -14.34 2.85
N ASP A 179 -5.32 -14.96 3.32
CA ASP A 179 -5.95 -14.65 4.61
C ASP A 179 -6.28 -13.15 4.71
N ALA A 180 -7.00 -12.63 3.71
CA ALA A 180 -7.33 -11.23 3.54
C ALA A 180 -8.83 -11.00 3.67
N VAL A 181 -9.23 -10.05 4.53
CA VAL A 181 -10.63 -9.69 4.76
C VAL A 181 -10.85 -8.22 4.44
N SER A 182 -11.83 -7.94 3.59
CA SER A 182 -12.25 -6.56 3.29
C SER A 182 -13.68 -6.32 3.77
N LYS A 183 -13.86 -5.20 4.47
CA LYS A 183 -15.13 -4.57 4.80
C LYS A 183 -15.08 -3.09 4.38
N VAL A 184 -14.55 -2.84 3.20
CA VAL A 184 -14.39 -1.50 2.63
C VAL A 184 -15.54 -1.21 1.69
N ASP A 185 -16.21 -0.08 1.91
CA ASP A 185 -17.22 0.45 0.99
C ASP A 185 -16.51 1.18 -0.15
N ILE A 186 -16.74 0.73 -1.38
CA ILE A 186 -16.09 1.29 -2.58
C ILE A 186 -17.13 2.06 -3.38
N THR A 187 -16.88 3.33 -3.64
CA THR A 187 -17.65 4.17 -4.56
C THR A 187 -16.75 4.64 -5.69
N ALA A 188 -17.12 4.34 -6.93
CA ALA A 188 -16.41 4.78 -8.13
C ALA A 188 -17.38 5.50 -9.08
N SER A 189 -16.95 6.64 -9.66
CA SER A 189 -17.75 7.46 -10.58
C SER A 189 -16.87 8.16 -11.62
#